data_ad92d0735ea3c9473ca7bbf7174b2ed0
#
_entry.id   ad92d0735ea3c9473ca7bbf7174b2ed0
#
_cell.length_a   1.000
_cell.length_b   1.000
_cell.length_c   1.000
_cell.angle_alpha   90.00
_cell.angle_beta   90.00
_cell.angle_gamma   90.00
#
_symmetry.space_group_name_H-M   'P 1'
#
loop_
_entity.id
_entity.type
_entity.pdbx_description
1 polymer ?
#
loop_
_entity_poly.entity_id
_entity_poly.type
_entity_poly.pdbx_seq_one_letter_code
_entity_poly.pdbx_strand_id
1 'polypeptide(L)'
;MEGTVERRRARTGSDDSCLAAKNRSEPHRLTMANEDYLEAIYRVMEEADDFSGARSVDVADQLGVSKASVNKAVSTLKDAGYVAQNHYGRVRLTEEGRVYASHVWRCHRMLRSFLESDLGVDHETADAEACLMEHALSR
;
A
#
# COMPACT_ATOMS: atom_id res chain seq x y z
N MET A 1 -38.97 -37.29 31.66
CA MET A 1 -39.08 -36.41 30.49
C MET A 1 -37.82 -35.64 30.35
N GLU A 2 -36.92 -36.19 29.63
CA GLU A 2 -35.59 -35.58 29.51
C GLU A 2 -35.49 -34.90 28.17
N GLY A 3 -35.56 -33.59 28.21
CA GLY A 3 -35.25 -32.78 27.05
C GLY A 3 -33.75 -32.79 26.82
N THR A 4 -33.31 -33.55 25.85
CA THR A 4 -31.95 -33.44 25.33
C THR A 4 -31.80 -32.08 24.70
N VAL A 5 -31.20 -31.16 25.43
CA VAL A 5 -30.76 -29.91 24.81
C VAL A 5 -29.56 -30.25 23.96
N GLU A 6 -29.83 -30.51 22.70
CA GLU A 6 -28.80 -30.60 21.69
C GLU A 6 -28.18 -29.22 21.57
N ARG A 7 -27.06 -29.01 22.24
CA ARG A 7 -26.26 -27.83 22.02
C ARG A 7 -25.74 -27.91 20.59
N ARG A 8 -26.48 -27.31 19.70
CA ARG A 8 -25.91 -26.94 18.40
C ARG A 8 -24.71 -26.09 18.68
N ARG A 9 -23.55 -26.67 18.53
CA ARG A 9 -22.33 -25.90 18.37
C ARG A 9 -22.56 -25.02 17.16
N ALA A 10 -22.82 -23.76 17.42
CA ALA A 10 -22.71 -22.76 16.40
C ALA A 10 -21.26 -22.82 15.91
N ARG A 11 -21.04 -23.51 14.82
CA ARG A 11 -19.81 -23.33 14.06
C ARG A 11 -19.85 -21.89 13.58
N THR A 12 -19.14 -21.05 14.29
CA THR A 12 -18.85 -19.71 13.85
C THR A 12 -18.03 -19.86 12.58
N GLY A 13 -18.65 -19.65 11.44
CA GLY A 13 -18.01 -19.70 10.12
C GLY A 13 -16.99 -18.58 9.90
N SER A 14 -16.54 -17.95 10.98
CA SER A 14 -15.56 -16.86 10.90
C SER A 14 -14.13 -17.35 10.65
N ASP A 15 -13.81 -18.58 11.06
CA ASP A 15 -12.45 -19.10 10.89
C ASP A 15 -12.17 -19.53 9.46
N ASP A 16 -13.16 -20.08 8.77
CA ASP A 16 -12.98 -20.54 7.39
C ASP A 16 -12.88 -19.37 6.40
N SER A 17 -13.57 -18.26 6.65
CA SER A 17 -13.46 -17.07 5.79
C SER A 17 -12.13 -16.35 5.96
N CYS A 18 -11.56 -16.37 7.16
CA CYS A 18 -10.25 -15.78 7.43
C CYS A 18 -9.13 -16.63 6.81
N LEU A 19 -9.25 -17.96 6.87
CA LEU A 19 -8.30 -18.90 6.26
C LEU A 19 -8.40 -18.87 4.73
N ALA A 20 -9.60 -18.74 4.17
CA ALA A 20 -9.81 -18.62 2.74
C ALA A 20 -9.26 -17.29 2.20
N ALA A 21 -9.33 -16.20 2.97
CA ALA A 21 -8.71 -14.93 2.62
C ALA A 21 -7.17 -15.00 2.63
N LYS A 22 -6.59 -15.80 3.53
CA LYS A 22 -5.14 -16.05 3.58
C LYS A 22 -4.64 -16.97 2.48
N ASN A 23 -5.48 -17.88 2.00
CA ASN A 23 -5.15 -18.84 0.95
C ASN A 23 -5.48 -18.35 -0.46
N ARG A 24 -6.17 -17.24 -0.59
CA ARG A 24 -6.15 -16.53 -1.86
C ARG A 24 -4.69 -16.16 -2.07
N SER A 25 -4.05 -16.91 -2.95
CA SER A 25 -2.74 -16.52 -3.45
C SER A 25 -2.77 -15.02 -3.68
N GLU A 26 -2.10 -14.28 -2.82
CA GLU A 26 -1.86 -12.87 -3.06
C GLU A 26 -0.60 -12.79 -3.93
N PRO A 27 -0.69 -13.11 -5.24
CA PRO A 27 0.50 -13.14 -6.09
C PRO A 27 1.09 -11.75 -6.26
N HIS A 28 0.47 -10.75 -5.65
CA HIS A 28 0.76 -9.34 -5.95
C HIS A 28 0.86 -8.46 -4.71
N ARG A 29 0.90 -9.03 -3.49
CA ARG A 29 1.17 -8.19 -2.34
C ARG A 29 2.63 -7.76 -2.37
N LEU A 30 2.83 -6.47 -2.55
CA LEU A 30 4.15 -5.88 -2.54
C LEU A 30 4.77 -5.92 -1.16
N THR A 31 6.10 -5.94 -1.10
CA THR A 31 6.82 -5.68 0.15
C THR A 31 6.55 -4.25 0.61
N MET A 32 6.73 -3.98 1.89
CA MET A 32 6.58 -2.65 2.45
C MET A 32 7.43 -1.60 1.69
N ALA A 33 8.68 -1.94 1.38
CA ALA A 33 9.55 -1.06 0.61
C ALA A 33 9.00 -0.77 -0.80
N ASN A 34 8.50 -1.77 -1.50
CA ASN A 34 7.93 -1.59 -2.84
C ASN A 34 6.60 -0.82 -2.80
N GLU A 35 5.80 -0.97 -1.76
CA GLU A 35 4.62 -0.13 -1.53
C GLU A 35 5.01 1.33 -1.35
N ASP A 36 6.08 1.63 -0.60
CA ASP A 36 6.61 2.98 -0.42
C ASP A 36 7.07 3.60 -1.74
N TYR A 37 7.74 2.83 -2.59
CA TYR A 37 8.14 3.30 -3.92
C TYR A 37 6.94 3.58 -4.81
N LEU A 38 5.95 2.71 -4.81
CA LEU A 38 4.73 2.88 -5.61
C LEU A 38 3.95 4.13 -5.16
N GLU A 39 3.81 4.31 -3.87
CA GLU A 39 3.19 5.50 -3.27
C GLU A 39 3.95 6.77 -3.62
N ALA A 40 5.28 6.75 -3.55
CA ALA A 40 6.10 7.90 -3.89
C ALA A 40 5.95 8.31 -5.37
N ILE A 41 5.87 7.34 -6.28
CA ILE A 41 5.60 7.60 -7.70
C ILE A 41 4.23 8.27 -7.85
N TYR A 42 3.21 7.75 -7.19
CA TYR A 42 1.87 8.33 -7.19
C TYR A 42 1.86 9.77 -6.70
N ARG A 43 2.53 10.05 -5.58
CA ARG A 43 2.61 11.39 -4.99
C ARG A 43 3.35 12.38 -5.88
N VAL A 44 4.47 11.96 -6.46
CA VAL A 44 5.25 12.81 -7.40
C VAL A 44 4.40 13.18 -8.61
N MET A 45 3.65 12.23 -9.17
CA MET A 45 2.78 12.49 -10.31
C MET A 45 1.62 13.42 -9.96
N GLU A 46 1.02 13.26 -8.79
CA GLU A 46 -0.08 14.10 -8.30
C GLU A 46 0.39 15.52 -8.00
N GLU A 47 1.51 15.68 -7.31
CA GLU A 47 2.07 17.00 -6.95
C GLU A 47 2.50 17.79 -8.19
N ALA A 48 3.00 17.12 -9.22
CA ALA A 48 3.41 17.75 -10.46
C ALA A 48 2.24 18.01 -11.43
N ASP A 49 1.06 17.45 -11.14
CA ASP A 49 -0.08 17.39 -12.07
C ASP A 49 0.37 16.88 -13.46
N ASP A 50 1.33 15.97 -13.47
CA ASP A 50 1.98 15.45 -14.66
C ASP A 50 1.76 13.95 -14.79
N PHE A 51 0.71 13.61 -15.51
CA PHE A 51 0.34 12.21 -15.78
C PHE A 51 1.23 11.53 -16.84
N SER A 52 2.22 12.26 -17.39
CA SER A 52 3.20 11.67 -18.30
C SER A 52 4.21 10.78 -17.59
N GLY A 53 4.31 10.90 -16.28
CA GLY A 53 5.13 10.05 -15.43
C GLY A 53 6.11 10.82 -14.54
N ALA A 54 6.61 10.13 -13.53
CA ALA A 54 7.58 10.64 -12.57
C ALA A 54 9.01 10.40 -13.08
N ARG A 55 9.90 11.33 -12.79
CA ARG A 55 11.33 11.10 -13.00
C ARG A 55 11.90 10.32 -11.81
N SER A 56 12.82 9.39 -12.09
CA SER A 56 13.46 8.62 -11.02
C SER A 56 14.16 9.50 -9.98
N VAL A 57 14.71 10.64 -10.39
CA VAL A 57 15.35 11.58 -9.48
C VAL A 57 14.36 12.21 -8.51
N ASP A 58 13.16 12.52 -8.94
CA ASP A 58 12.12 13.11 -8.08
C ASP A 58 11.61 12.08 -7.05
N VAL A 59 11.48 10.82 -7.46
CA VAL A 59 11.13 9.72 -6.56
C VAL A 59 12.24 9.47 -5.54
N ALA A 60 13.49 9.49 -5.99
CA ALA A 60 14.66 9.36 -5.12
C ALA A 60 14.71 10.45 -4.06
N ASP A 61 14.47 11.69 -4.45
CA ASP A 61 14.44 12.85 -3.54
C ASP A 61 13.28 12.74 -2.54
N GLN A 62 12.11 12.30 -3.00
CA GLN A 62 10.93 12.10 -2.16
C GLN A 62 11.20 11.10 -1.02
N LEU A 63 11.91 10.02 -1.30
CA LEU A 63 12.17 8.93 -0.35
C LEU A 63 13.52 9.05 0.35
N GLY A 64 14.38 9.96 -0.06
CA GLY A 64 15.73 10.07 0.48
C GLY A 64 16.61 8.86 0.17
N VAL A 65 16.44 8.27 -1.00
CA VAL A 65 17.18 7.09 -1.47
C VAL A 65 17.98 7.39 -2.72
N SER A 66 18.85 6.46 -3.12
CA SER A 66 19.61 6.59 -4.36
C SER A 66 18.75 6.35 -5.60
N LYS A 67 19.12 6.96 -6.71
CA LYS A 67 18.49 6.70 -8.02
C LYS A 67 18.59 5.22 -8.43
N ALA A 68 19.71 4.56 -8.09
CA ALA A 68 19.88 3.13 -8.34
C ALA A 68 18.85 2.29 -7.59
N SER A 69 18.54 2.64 -6.33
CA SER A 69 17.49 1.98 -5.55
C SER A 69 16.11 2.17 -6.17
N VAL A 70 15.80 3.36 -6.67
CA VAL A 70 14.55 3.63 -7.39
C VAL A 70 14.46 2.78 -8.65
N ASN A 71 15.52 2.71 -9.45
CA ASN A 71 15.52 1.93 -10.69
C ASN A 71 15.33 0.43 -10.43
N LYS A 72 15.91 -0.10 -9.35
CA LYS A 72 15.70 -1.48 -8.93
C LYS A 72 14.24 -1.73 -8.53
N ALA A 73 13.66 -0.86 -7.75
CA ALA A 73 12.26 -0.95 -7.34
C ALA A 73 11.31 -0.83 -8.54
N VAL A 74 11.59 0.09 -9.46
CA VAL A 74 10.82 0.26 -10.70
C VAL A 74 10.83 -1.02 -11.54
N SER A 75 11.97 -1.67 -11.65
CA SER A 75 12.07 -2.96 -12.36
C SER A 75 11.15 -4.02 -11.74
N THR A 76 11.15 -4.15 -10.42
CA THR A 76 10.28 -5.08 -9.70
C THR A 76 8.80 -4.72 -9.87
N LEU A 77 8.45 -3.45 -9.75
CA LEU A 77 7.08 -2.97 -9.91
C LEU A 77 6.57 -3.11 -11.35
N LYS A 78 7.46 -2.96 -12.32
CA LYS A 78 7.15 -3.18 -13.73
C LYS A 78 6.83 -4.65 -14.00
N ASP A 79 7.63 -5.56 -13.48
CA ASP A 79 7.38 -7.00 -13.59
C ASP A 79 6.07 -7.42 -12.90
N ALA A 80 5.71 -6.75 -11.82
CA ALA A 80 4.44 -6.97 -11.13
C ALA A 80 3.22 -6.31 -11.82
N GLY A 81 3.43 -5.50 -12.86
CA GLY A 81 2.35 -4.87 -13.61
C GLY A 81 1.80 -3.57 -13.01
N TYR A 82 2.50 -2.96 -12.05
CA TYR A 82 2.03 -1.73 -11.39
C TYR A 82 2.58 -0.45 -12.02
N VAL A 83 3.69 -0.53 -12.73
CA VAL A 83 4.28 0.62 -13.41
C VAL A 83 4.65 0.29 -14.85
N ALA A 84 4.73 1.32 -15.68
CA ALA A 84 5.27 1.28 -17.02
C ALA A 84 6.32 2.38 -17.17
N GLN A 85 7.30 2.17 -18.00
CA GLN A 85 8.35 3.14 -18.28
C GLN A 85 8.30 3.54 -19.73
N ASN A 86 8.32 4.86 -20.02
CA ASN A 86 8.34 5.37 -21.37
C ASN A 86 9.76 5.47 -21.94
N HIS A 87 9.89 5.86 -23.20
CA HIS A 87 11.17 5.98 -23.90
C HIS A 87 12.14 6.99 -23.27
N TYR A 88 11.64 7.94 -22.48
CA TYR A 88 12.42 8.96 -21.80
C TYR A 88 12.78 8.58 -20.36
N GLY A 89 12.56 7.32 -19.97
CA GLY A 89 12.85 6.83 -18.63
C GLY A 89 11.87 7.31 -17.55
N ARG A 90 10.80 8.01 -17.92
CA ARG A 90 9.75 8.38 -16.96
C ARG A 90 8.93 7.19 -16.56
N VAL A 91 8.62 7.10 -15.27
CA VAL A 91 7.85 6.02 -14.67
C VAL A 91 6.41 6.47 -14.52
N ARG A 92 5.50 5.68 -15.08
CA ARG A 92 4.07 5.92 -15.04
C ARG A 92 3.38 4.77 -14.33
N LEU A 93 2.33 5.08 -13.57
CA LEU A 93 1.49 4.04 -12.97
C LEU A 93 0.57 3.43 -14.03
N THR A 94 0.42 2.10 -13.97
CA THR A 94 -0.69 1.41 -14.65
C THR A 94 -1.98 1.71 -13.89
N GLU A 95 -3.13 1.30 -14.43
CA GLU A 95 -4.40 1.45 -13.71
C GLU A 95 -4.38 0.70 -12.38
N GLU A 96 -3.87 -0.53 -12.37
CA GLU A 96 -3.70 -1.34 -11.16
C GLU A 96 -2.75 -0.67 -10.18
N GLY A 97 -1.65 -0.11 -10.67
CA GLY A 97 -0.68 0.63 -9.85
C GLY A 97 -1.30 1.87 -9.21
N ARG A 98 -2.11 2.60 -9.96
CA ARG A 98 -2.79 3.80 -9.47
C ARG A 98 -3.82 3.46 -8.39
N VAL A 99 -4.62 2.45 -8.61
CA VAL A 99 -5.62 1.99 -7.62
C VAL A 99 -4.92 1.56 -6.33
N TYR A 100 -3.87 0.76 -6.45
CA TYR A 100 -3.09 0.30 -5.31
C TYR A 100 -2.46 1.47 -4.54
N ALA A 101 -1.73 2.34 -5.23
CA ALA A 101 -1.03 3.47 -4.62
C ALA A 101 -1.98 4.48 -3.97
N SER A 102 -3.09 4.79 -4.63
CA SER A 102 -4.10 5.69 -4.08
C SER A 102 -4.73 5.15 -2.80
N HIS A 103 -4.93 3.84 -2.73
CA HIS A 103 -5.44 3.18 -1.53
C HIS A 103 -4.44 3.25 -0.38
N VAL A 104 -3.16 2.94 -0.63
CA VAL A 104 -2.08 3.06 0.37
C VAL A 104 -2.00 4.49 0.90
N TRP A 105 -1.98 5.46 0.01
CA TRP A 105 -1.90 6.88 0.37
C TRP A 105 -3.11 7.36 1.17
N ARG A 106 -4.30 6.92 0.81
CA ARG A 106 -5.53 7.22 1.56
C ARG A 106 -5.47 6.65 2.97
N CYS A 107 -5.06 5.39 3.12
CA CYS A 107 -4.89 4.77 4.43
C CYS A 107 -3.86 5.53 5.28
N HIS A 108 -2.74 5.91 4.70
CA HIS A 108 -1.72 6.71 5.38
C HIS A 108 -2.29 8.01 5.94
N ARG A 109 -3.00 8.76 5.11
CA ARG A 109 -3.59 10.05 5.51
C ARG A 109 -4.65 9.89 6.60
N MET A 110 -5.49 8.88 6.51
CA MET A 110 -6.52 8.60 7.51
C MET A 110 -5.90 8.19 8.83
N LEU A 111 -4.92 7.32 8.83
CA LEU A 111 -4.22 6.87 10.04
C LEU A 111 -3.47 8.03 10.69
N ARG A 112 -2.74 8.82 9.91
CA ARG A 112 -2.05 10.02 10.41
C ARG A 112 -3.04 10.99 11.06
N SER A 113 -4.13 11.31 10.41
CA SER A 113 -5.16 12.20 10.94
C SER A 113 -5.77 11.68 12.24
N PHE A 114 -6.01 10.38 12.33
CA PHE A 114 -6.50 9.74 13.55
C PHE A 114 -5.49 9.85 14.70
N LEU A 115 -4.22 9.57 14.44
CA LEU A 115 -3.16 9.67 15.44
C LEU A 115 -3.00 11.11 15.96
N GLU A 116 -3.06 12.09 15.06
CA GLU A 116 -2.96 13.49 15.43
C GLU A 116 -4.20 13.99 16.21
N SER A 117 -5.38 13.75 15.68
CA SER A 117 -6.62 14.37 16.17
C SER A 117 -7.22 13.66 17.37
N ASP A 118 -7.20 12.31 17.36
CA ASP A 118 -7.85 11.51 18.40
C ASP A 118 -6.89 11.10 19.52
N LEU A 119 -5.63 10.84 19.20
CA LEU A 119 -4.63 10.41 20.16
C LEU A 119 -3.61 11.49 20.55
N GLY A 120 -3.66 12.66 19.93
CA GLY A 120 -2.79 13.78 20.26
C GLY A 120 -1.32 13.57 19.95
N VAL A 121 -1.01 12.68 19.00
CA VAL A 121 0.37 12.42 18.55
C VAL A 121 0.83 13.59 17.68
N ASP A 122 2.08 14.02 17.82
CA ASP A 122 2.64 15.07 16.99
C ASP A 122 2.72 14.66 15.53
N HIS A 123 2.72 15.61 14.62
CA HIS A 123 2.64 15.36 13.17
C HIS A 123 3.75 14.45 12.64
N GLU A 124 5.00 14.70 13.04
CA GLU A 124 6.14 13.92 12.57
C GLU A 124 6.06 12.46 13.02
N THR A 125 5.74 12.23 14.29
CA THR A 125 5.56 10.88 14.84
C THR A 125 4.35 10.20 14.22
N ALA A 126 3.24 10.91 14.07
CA ALA A 126 2.03 10.38 13.46
C ALA A 126 2.26 9.95 12.01
N ASP A 127 3.03 10.72 11.26
CA ASP A 127 3.39 10.40 9.87
C ASP A 127 4.22 9.12 9.79
N ALA A 128 5.24 8.99 10.64
CA ALA A 128 6.09 7.80 10.70
C ALA A 128 5.33 6.54 11.14
N GLU A 129 4.49 6.65 12.16
CA GLU A 129 3.70 5.53 12.67
C GLU A 129 2.59 5.12 11.69
N ALA A 130 1.94 6.08 11.05
CA ALA A 130 0.95 5.80 10.01
C ALA A 130 1.55 5.00 8.86
N CYS A 131 2.77 5.32 8.46
CA CYS A 131 3.50 4.58 7.42
C CYS A 131 3.67 3.10 7.80
N LEU A 132 4.04 2.81 9.03
CA LEU A 132 4.18 1.43 9.53
C LEU A 132 2.82 0.71 9.60
N MET A 133 1.80 1.41 10.05
CA MET A 133 0.46 0.85 10.24
C MET A 133 -0.23 0.51 8.91
N GLU A 134 -0.10 1.38 7.91
CA GLU A 134 -0.76 1.19 6.62
C GLU A 134 -0.32 -0.07 5.91
N HIS A 135 0.95 -0.44 6.02
CA HIS A 135 1.49 -1.64 5.38
C HIS A 135 1.03 -2.94 6.07
N ALA A 136 0.56 -2.85 7.30
CA ALA A 136 0.00 -3.97 8.04
C ALA A 136 -1.47 -4.23 7.71
N LEU A 137 -2.17 -3.30 7.08
CA LEU A 137 -3.57 -3.42 6.73
C LEU A 137 -3.78 -4.37 5.55
N SER A 138 -4.85 -5.15 5.62
CA SER A 138 -5.27 -6.00 4.49
C SER A 138 -5.80 -5.17 3.34
N ARG A 139 -5.48 -5.57 2.13
CA ARG A 139 -5.90 -4.91 0.90
C ARG A 139 -6.81 -5.80 0.08
#